data_fdc21963b4c5ebd0ef4c4977d2da432d
#
_entry.id   fdc21963b4c5ebd0ef4c4977d2da432d
#
_cell.length_a   1.000
_cell.length_b   1.000
_cell.length_c   1.000
_cell.angle_alpha   90.00
_cell.angle_beta   90.00
_cell.angle_gamma   90.00
#
_symmetry.space_group_name_H-M   'P 1'
#
loop_
_entity.id
_entity.type
_entity.pdbx_description
1 polymer ?
#
loop_
_entity_poly.entity_id
_entity_poly.type
_entity_poly.pdbx_seq_one_letter_code
_entity_poly.pdbx_strand_id
1 'polypeptide(L)'
;MAVDRFHARSSDHRPRVEVKLLHDAEALCALFRVEDRFVRSVHTDYDSDTYKDSCVELFLQPAGRVGYFAFEINCGGAFSLRYIEDWTRTPNRFAKWTAVTAGDASLIRVAHSMPAVVEPEIPEPTSWWVEVRWPRDVLEPYCGALGALSGQRWRGNAFKCGDETSHPHWATWAPIGEALNFHQPTYFDDLEFLAAG
;
A
#
# COMPACT_ATOMS: atom_id res chain seq x y z
N MET A 1 13.37 -1.75 -0.09
CA MET A 1 12.85 -2.81 0.81
C MET A 1 12.39 -3.97 -0.05
N ALA A 2 12.60 -5.24 0.35
CA ALA A 2 12.03 -6.40 -0.33
C ALA A 2 10.77 -6.86 0.42
N VAL A 3 9.69 -7.15 -0.31
CA VAL A 3 8.45 -7.71 0.24
C VAL A 3 8.44 -9.19 -0.11
N ASP A 4 9.02 -10.00 0.77
CA ASP A 4 9.38 -11.40 0.49
C ASP A 4 8.97 -12.40 1.59
N ARG A 5 8.27 -11.94 2.63
CA ARG A 5 7.77 -12.78 3.72
C ARG A 5 6.34 -13.24 3.43
N PHE A 6 6.24 -14.37 2.77
CA PHE A 6 4.94 -14.93 2.38
C PHE A 6 4.24 -15.60 3.56
N HIS A 7 2.97 -15.26 3.74
CA HIS A 7 2.11 -15.91 4.73
C HIS A 7 1.86 -17.37 4.35
N ALA A 8 1.74 -18.25 5.35
CA ALA A 8 1.57 -19.70 5.15
C ALA A 8 0.31 -20.09 4.36
N ARG A 9 -0.70 -19.22 4.31
CA ARG A 9 -1.92 -19.43 3.52
C ARG A 9 -1.77 -19.06 2.04
N SER A 10 -0.64 -18.47 1.62
CA SER A 10 -0.40 -18.16 0.20
C SER A 10 -0.34 -19.44 -0.62
N SER A 11 -0.76 -19.36 -1.89
CA SER A 11 -0.48 -20.39 -2.90
C SER A 11 1.05 -20.60 -3.02
N ASP A 12 1.49 -21.36 -3.99
CA ASP A 12 2.92 -21.54 -4.29
C ASP A 12 3.52 -20.37 -5.10
N HIS A 13 2.70 -19.42 -5.56
CA HIS A 13 3.19 -18.26 -6.27
C HIS A 13 3.98 -17.31 -5.36
N ARG A 14 5.16 -16.89 -5.82
CA ARG A 14 6.12 -16.06 -5.07
C ARG A 14 6.63 -14.91 -5.95
N PRO A 15 5.81 -13.85 -6.18
CA PRO A 15 6.27 -12.67 -6.91
C PRO A 15 7.44 -12.00 -6.18
N ARG A 16 8.38 -11.46 -6.94
CA ARG A 16 9.46 -10.63 -6.39
C ARG A 16 9.02 -9.19 -6.36
N VAL A 17 9.09 -8.56 -5.19
CA VAL A 17 8.63 -7.18 -4.99
C VAL A 17 9.72 -6.35 -4.33
N GLU A 18 10.04 -5.21 -4.96
CA GLU A 18 10.93 -4.20 -4.41
C GLU A 18 10.19 -2.88 -4.22
N VAL A 19 10.39 -2.24 -3.06
CA VAL A 19 9.81 -0.95 -2.73
C VAL A 19 10.92 0.06 -2.47
N LYS A 20 10.78 1.25 -3.06
CA LYS A 20 11.61 2.42 -2.76
C LYS A 20 10.72 3.55 -2.28
N LEU A 21 11.14 4.20 -1.19
CA LEU A 21 10.49 5.40 -0.66
C LEU A 21 11.43 6.59 -0.82
N LEU A 22 10.88 7.71 -1.22
CA LEU A 22 11.56 9.00 -1.31
C LEU A 22 10.67 10.08 -0.71
N HIS A 23 11.25 11.16 -0.26
CA HIS A 23 10.52 12.35 0.15
C HIS A 23 11.23 13.62 -0.29
N ASP A 24 10.46 14.66 -0.47
CA ASP A 24 10.91 16.03 -0.60
C ASP A 24 10.24 16.93 0.46
N ALA A 25 10.35 18.24 0.31
CA ALA A 25 9.72 19.18 1.23
C ALA A 25 8.17 19.14 1.20
N GLU A 26 7.57 18.64 0.13
CA GLU A 26 6.14 18.74 -0.14
C GLU A 26 5.42 17.39 -0.10
N ALA A 27 6.13 16.30 -0.36
CA ALA A 27 5.49 15.00 -0.61
C ALA A 27 6.33 13.81 -0.17
N LEU A 28 5.62 12.69 0.00
CA LEU A 28 6.18 11.35 0.06
C LEU A 28 5.93 10.66 -1.28
N CYS A 29 6.91 9.88 -1.75
CA CYS A 29 6.82 9.08 -2.97
C CYS A 29 7.14 7.62 -2.68
N ALA A 30 6.45 6.71 -3.33
CA ALA A 30 6.76 5.29 -3.33
C ALA A 30 6.81 4.75 -4.76
N LEU A 31 7.76 3.88 -5.03
CA LEU A 31 7.86 3.09 -6.25
C LEU A 31 7.88 1.61 -5.87
N PHE A 32 6.91 0.86 -6.37
CA PHE A 32 6.89 -0.59 -6.33
C PHE A 32 7.29 -1.15 -7.69
N ARG A 33 8.22 -2.12 -7.70
CA ARG A 33 8.56 -2.95 -8.87
C ARG A 33 8.26 -4.39 -8.56
N VAL A 34 7.54 -5.04 -9.44
CA VAL A 34 7.03 -6.39 -9.23
C VAL A 34 7.37 -7.26 -10.44
N GLU A 35 8.05 -8.38 -10.18
CA GLU A 35 8.18 -9.48 -11.13
C GLU A 35 7.13 -10.53 -10.73
N ASP A 36 6.13 -10.72 -11.54
CA ASP A 36 4.89 -11.39 -11.20
C ASP A 36 4.47 -12.43 -12.25
N ARG A 37 3.45 -13.17 -11.96
CA ARG A 37 2.62 -14.00 -12.83
C ARG A 37 1.19 -13.91 -12.35
N PHE A 38 0.24 -14.38 -13.15
CA PHE A 38 -1.17 -14.35 -12.78
C PHE A 38 -1.64 -12.93 -12.48
N VAL A 39 -1.24 -12.00 -13.38
CA VAL A 39 -1.51 -10.57 -13.21
C VAL A 39 -2.92 -10.24 -13.65
N ARG A 40 -3.69 -9.64 -12.74
CA ARG A 40 -5.08 -9.25 -12.94
C ARG A 40 -5.32 -7.83 -12.43
N SER A 41 -6.21 -7.08 -13.12
CA SER A 41 -6.73 -5.78 -12.71
C SER A 41 -8.13 -5.59 -13.28
N VAL A 42 -9.15 -5.62 -12.45
CA VAL A 42 -10.56 -5.42 -12.87
C VAL A 42 -11.28 -4.37 -12.03
N HIS A 43 -10.75 -4.04 -10.85
CA HIS A 43 -11.25 -2.95 -10.02
C HIS A 43 -10.60 -1.65 -10.47
N THR A 44 -11.38 -0.74 -11.06
CA THR A 44 -10.87 0.48 -11.72
C THR A 44 -11.24 1.78 -11.02
N ASP A 45 -12.16 1.74 -10.06
CA ASP A 45 -12.64 2.92 -9.37
C ASP A 45 -11.80 3.22 -8.13
N TYR A 46 -11.76 4.51 -7.75
CA TYR A 46 -11.23 4.91 -6.45
C TYR A 46 -12.02 4.28 -5.31
N ASP A 47 -11.32 3.86 -4.26
CA ASP A 47 -11.86 3.18 -3.06
C ASP A 47 -12.58 1.84 -3.34
N SER A 48 -12.32 1.22 -4.50
CA SER A 48 -12.77 -0.14 -4.81
C SER A 48 -11.90 -1.20 -4.11
N ASP A 49 -12.27 -2.47 -4.24
CA ASP A 49 -11.59 -3.62 -3.59
C ASP A 49 -10.30 -4.02 -4.34
N THR A 50 -9.37 -3.07 -4.51
CA THR A 50 -8.12 -3.25 -5.29
C THR A 50 -7.23 -4.39 -4.78
N TYR A 51 -7.31 -4.75 -3.49
CA TYR A 51 -6.60 -5.87 -2.87
C TYR A 51 -6.95 -7.24 -3.48
N LYS A 52 -8.09 -7.34 -4.17
CA LYS A 52 -8.51 -8.55 -4.87
C LYS A 52 -7.74 -8.79 -6.16
N ASP A 53 -7.21 -7.74 -6.78
CA ASP A 53 -6.37 -7.78 -7.97
C ASP A 53 -4.90 -8.00 -7.63
N SER A 54 -4.01 -7.98 -8.63
CA SER A 54 -2.57 -7.90 -8.41
C SER A 54 -2.22 -6.57 -7.76
N CYS A 55 -2.11 -6.56 -6.44
CA CYS A 55 -2.07 -5.37 -5.59
C CYS A 55 -0.77 -5.27 -4.79
N VAL A 56 -0.33 -4.04 -4.54
CA VAL A 56 0.69 -3.71 -3.54
C VAL A 56 0.12 -2.68 -2.56
N GLU A 57 0.61 -2.71 -1.32
CA GLU A 57 0.10 -1.82 -0.28
C GLU A 57 1.25 -1.19 0.50
N LEU A 58 1.02 0.01 1.00
CA LEU A 58 1.93 0.70 1.91
C LEU A 58 1.13 1.29 3.06
N PHE A 59 1.41 0.80 4.26
CA PHE A 59 0.80 1.33 5.48
C PHE A 59 1.83 2.18 6.22
N LEU A 60 1.45 3.40 6.58
CA LEU A 60 2.34 4.41 7.14
C LEU A 60 1.72 5.05 8.38
N GLN A 61 2.40 4.91 9.51
CA GLN A 61 2.06 5.55 10.78
C GLN A 61 2.98 6.73 11.02
N PRO A 62 2.49 7.98 10.89
CA PRO A 62 3.31 9.16 11.12
C PRO A 62 3.79 9.27 12.57
N ALA A 63 4.93 9.91 12.76
CA ALA A 63 5.53 10.12 14.06
C ALA A 63 4.54 10.74 15.06
N GLY A 64 4.46 10.16 16.27
CA GLY A 64 3.58 10.64 17.34
C GLY A 64 2.08 10.45 17.08
N ARG A 65 1.69 9.72 16.04
CA ARG A 65 0.27 9.41 15.74
C ARG A 65 -0.07 7.98 16.16
N VAL A 66 -1.30 7.78 16.62
CA VAL A 66 -1.85 6.44 16.88
C VAL A 66 -2.32 5.82 15.56
N GLY A 67 -2.98 6.61 14.72
CA GLY A 67 -3.51 6.16 13.44
C GLY A 67 -2.44 6.01 12.36
N TYR A 68 -2.78 5.29 11.31
CA TYR A 68 -1.93 5.08 10.14
C TYR A 68 -2.73 5.22 8.85
N PHE A 69 -2.05 5.59 7.77
CA PHE A 69 -2.58 5.55 6.42
C PHE A 69 -2.44 4.13 5.86
N ALA A 70 -3.53 3.60 5.34
CA ALA A 70 -3.55 2.37 4.56
C ALA A 70 -3.78 2.74 3.09
N PHE A 71 -2.74 2.59 2.28
CA PHE A 71 -2.78 2.79 0.84
C PHE A 71 -2.67 1.44 0.15
N GLU A 72 -3.64 1.13 -0.68
CA GLU A 72 -3.74 -0.12 -1.46
C GLU A 72 -3.90 0.25 -2.92
N ILE A 73 -3.06 -0.28 -3.83
CA ILE A 73 -3.08 0.03 -5.26
C ILE A 73 -2.87 -1.23 -6.09
N ASN A 74 -3.75 -1.46 -7.08
CA ASN A 74 -3.55 -2.55 -8.02
C ASN A 74 -2.60 -2.18 -9.17
N CYS A 75 -2.19 -3.16 -9.96
CA CYS A 75 -1.26 -2.96 -11.07
C CYS A 75 -1.80 -2.04 -12.17
N GLY A 76 -3.13 -1.87 -12.27
CA GLY A 76 -3.82 -0.98 -13.20
C GLY A 76 -3.94 0.46 -12.71
N GLY A 77 -3.46 0.77 -11.49
CA GLY A 77 -3.40 2.13 -10.95
C GLY A 77 -4.63 2.57 -10.16
N ALA A 78 -5.67 1.75 -10.03
CA ALA A 78 -6.77 2.04 -9.12
C ALA A 78 -6.31 1.85 -7.68
N PHE A 79 -6.75 2.74 -6.78
CA PHE A 79 -6.29 2.70 -5.40
C PHE A 79 -7.37 3.08 -4.39
N SER A 80 -7.12 2.71 -3.14
CA SER A 80 -7.83 3.19 -1.97
C SER A 80 -6.86 3.81 -0.97
N LEU A 81 -7.31 4.82 -0.23
CA LEU A 81 -6.53 5.43 0.84
C LEU A 81 -7.42 5.76 2.03
N ARG A 82 -7.06 5.25 3.18
CA ARG A 82 -7.79 5.43 4.43
C ARG A 82 -6.85 5.81 5.55
N TYR A 83 -7.32 6.67 6.46
CA TYR A 83 -6.68 6.91 7.74
C TYR A 83 -7.40 6.11 8.82
N ILE A 84 -6.70 5.20 9.50
CA ILE A 84 -7.26 4.25 10.46
C ILE A 84 -6.69 4.59 11.83
N GLU A 85 -7.57 5.02 12.75
CA GLU A 85 -7.20 5.41 14.11
C GLU A 85 -7.43 4.28 15.13
N ASP A 86 -8.44 3.44 14.89
CA ASP A 86 -8.70 2.24 15.68
C ASP A 86 -8.97 1.07 14.72
N TRP A 87 -8.02 0.17 14.63
CA TRP A 87 -8.03 -0.99 13.72
C TRP A 87 -8.78 -2.20 14.25
N THR A 88 -9.44 -2.07 15.42
CA THR A 88 -10.35 -3.11 15.92
C THR A 88 -11.39 -3.43 14.86
N ARG A 89 -11.47 -4.69 14.46
CA ARG A 89 -12.42 -5.12 13.42
C ARG A 89 -13.85 -5.06 13.93
N THR A 90 -14.70 -4.53 13.10
CA THR A 90 -16.16 -4.45 13.31
C THR A 90 -16.88 -4.94 12.06
N PRO A 91 -18.20 -5.19 12.08
CA PRO A 91 -18.96 -5.47 10.87
C PRO A 91 -18.82 -4.38 9.79
N ASN A 92 -18.53 -3.14 10.19
CA ASN A 92 -18.37 -1.98 9.31
C ASN A 92 -16.88 -1.65 9.04
N ARG A 93 -15.99 -2.64 9.00
CA ARG A 93 -14.56 -2.57 8.68
C ARG A 93 -13.68 -2.34 9.91
N PHE A 94 -13.65 -1.13 10.51
CA PHE A 94 -12.85 -0.78 11.69
C PHE A 94 -13.64 0.07 12.66
N ALA A 95 -13.23 0.09 13.93
CA ALA A 95 -13.90 0.85 14.98
C ALA A 95 -13.81 2.38 14.75
N LYS A 96 -12.65 2.88 14.26
CA LYS A 96 -12.49 4.29 13.88
C LYS A 96 -11.58 4.43 12.67
N TRP A 97 -12.12 4.96 11.58
CA TRP A 97 -11.39 5.18 10.34
C TRP A 97 -12.10 6.23 9.48
N THR A 98 -11.37 6.82 8.54
CA THR A 98 -11.87 7.79 7.57
C THR A 98 -11.29 7.48 6.20
N ALA A 99 -12.12 7.35 5.17
CA ALA A 99 -11.64 7.32 3.79
C ALA A 99 -11.14 8.73 3.41
N VAL A 100 -10.01 8.80 2.72
CA VAL A 100 -9.59 10.05 2.07
C VAL A 100 -10.62 10.38 1.01
N THR A 101 -11.09 11.63 0.96
CA THR A 101 -12.14 12.01 0.02
C THR A 101 -11.66 11.87 -1.43
N ALA A 102 -12.57 11.63 -2.37
CA ALA A 102 -12.22 11.57 -3.79
C ALA A 102 -11.59 12.87 -4.30
N GLY A 103 -11.99 14.02 -3.71
CA GLY A 103 -11.38 15.33 -4.02
C GLY A 103 -9.91 15.37 -3.62
N ASP A 104 -9.57 14.98 -2.38
CA ASP A 104 -8.18 14.92 -1.90
C ASP A 104 -7.39 13.86 -2.67
N ALA A 105 -7.98 12.69 -2.91
CA ALA A 105 -7.36 11.60 -3.65
C ALA A 105 -6.99 12.02 -5.09
N SER A 106 -7.74 12.91 -5.72
CA SER A 106 -7.45 13.43 -7.07
C SER A 106 -6.15 14.25 -7.14
N LEU A 107 -5.63 14.71 -6.01
CA LEU A 107 -4.35 15.42 -5.91
C LEU A 107 -3.15 14.47 -5.80
N ILE A 108 -3.40 13.19 -5.52
CA ILE A 108 -2.37 12.15 -5.51
C ILE A 108 -2.01 11.81 -6.95
N ARG A 109 -0.72 11.79 -7.26
CA ARG A 109 -0.26 11.40 -8.58
C ARG A 109 0.12 9.94 -8.58
N VAL A 110 -0.45 9.20 -9.53
CA VAL A 110 -0.18 7.79 -9.77
C VAL A 110 0.33 7.61 -11.19
N ALA A 111 1.40 6.84 -11.35
CA ALA A 111 1.84 6.30 -12.62
C ALA A 111 1.98 4.78 -12.51
N HIS A 112 1.68 4.07 -13.58
CA HIS A 112 1.71 2.61 -13.61
C HIS A 112 2.03 2.09 -15.01
N SER A 113 2.53 0.86 -15.09
CA SER A 113 2.99 0.27 -16.36
C SER A 113 1.95 -0.61 -17.04
N MET A 114 0.96 -1.11 -16.30
CA MET A 114 -0.08 -2.00 -16.84
C MET A 114 -1.28 -1.19 -17.33
N PRO A 115 -2.09 -1.71 -18.25
CA PRO A 115 -3.40 -1.13 -18.55
C PRO A 115 -4.29 -1.08 -17.29
N ALA A 116 -5.24 -0.15 -17.23
CA ALA A 116 -6.20 -0.06 -16.13
C ALA A 116 -6.99 -1.37 -15.93
N VAL A 117 -7.30 -2.05 -17.03
CA VAL A 117 -7.94 -3.37 -17.02
C VAL A 117 -6.98 -4.41 -17.58
N VAL A 118 -6.77 -5.47 -16.81
CA VAL A 118 -6.04 -6.68 -17.18
C VAL A 118 -6.95 -7.86 -16.96
N GLU A 119 -7.68 -8.22 -18.00
CA GLU A 119 -8.61 -9.35 -18.08
C GLU A 119 -8.65 -9.86 -19.54
N PRO A 120 -8.44 -11.16 -19.77
CA PRO A 120 -8.20 -12.20 -18.77
C PRO A 120 -6.89 -12.01 -18.02
N GLU A 121 -6.76 -12.68 -16.86
CA GLU A 121 -5.52 -12.75 -16.08
C GLU A 121 -4.35 -13.21 -16.95
N ILE A 122 -3.19 -12.58 -16.80
CA ILE A 122 -1.95 -12.91 -17.54
C ILE A 122 -1.16 -13.96 -16.73
N PRO A 123 -1.10 -15.23 -17.14
CA PRO A 123 -0.40 -16.29 -16.41
C PRO A 123 1.11 -16.30 -16.66
N GLU A 124 1.61 -15.60 -17.67
CA GLU A 124 3.02 -15.56 -18.04
C GLU A 124 3.84 -14.65 -17.13
N PRO A 125 5.17 -14.86 -17.04
CA PRO A 125 6.07 -13.93 -16.33
C PRO A 125 5.89 -12.50 -16.85
N THR A 126 5.53 -11.60 -15.96
CA THR A 126 5.20 -10.21 -16.27
C THR A 126 5.85 -9.28 -15.25
N SER A 127 6.55 -8.27 -15.70
CA SER A 127 7.07 -7.22 -14.82
C SER A 127 6.18 -5.99 -14.90
N TRP A 128 5.82 -5.46 -13.74
CA TRP A 128 5.03 -4.23 -13.67
C TRP A 128 5.53 -3.34 -12.53
N TRP A 129 5.10 -2.08 -12.58
CA TRP A 129 5.42 -1.12 -11.54
C TRP A 129 4.27 -0.14 -11.33
N VAL A 130 4.20 0.41 -10.12
CA VAL A 130 3.36 1.55 -9.77
C VAL A 130 4.22 2.55 -8.99
N GLU A 131 4.04 3.83 -9.30
CA GLU A 131 4.66 4.95 -8.62
C GLU A 131 3.58 5.88 -8.09
N VAL A 132 3.73 6.34 -6.87
CA VAL A 132 2.75 7.21 -6.22
C VAL A 132 3.47 8.37 -5.56
N ARG A 133 2.90 9.58 -5.70
CA ARG A 133 3.30 10.78 -4.97
C ARG A 133 2.13 11.30 -4.16
N TRP A 134 2.27 11.29 -2.84
CA TRP A 134 1.32 11.85 -1.89
C TRP A 134 1.78 13.23 -1.44
N PRO A 135 1.12 14.34 -1.83
CA PRO A 135 1.35 15.63 -1.22
C PRO A 135 1.02 15.58 0.27
N ARG A 136 1.84 16.23 1.12
CA ARG A 136 1.56 16.29 2.57
C ARG A 136 0.21 16.94 2.85
N ASP A 137 -0.13 17.97 2.09
CA ASP A 137 -1.40 18.68 2.21
C ASP A 137 -2.63 17.79 2.03
N VAL A 138 -2.49 16.66 1.32
CA VAL A 138 -3.53 15.64 1.18
C VAL A 138 -3.65 14.77 2.44
N LEU A 139 -2.58 14.57 3.16
CA LEU A 139 -2.55 13.69 4.34
C LEU A 139 -2.85 14.44 5.64
N GLU A 140 -2.38 15.67 5.77
CA GLU A 140 -2.50 16.48 6.98
C GLU A 140 -3.92 16.72 7.48
N PRO A 141 -4.96 16.88 6.65
CA PRO A 141 -6.34 16.99 7.11
C PRO A 141 -6.83 15.80 7.94
N TYR A 142 -6.24 14.62 7.75
CA TYR A 142 -6.65 13.37 8.42
C TYR A 142 -5.84 13.07 9.67
N CYS A 143 -4.55 13.43 9.69
CA CYS A 143 -3.66 13.08 10.79
C CYS A 143 -3.09 14.28 11.56
N GLY A 144 -3.41 15.52 11.13
CA GLY A 144 -2.81 16.75 11.64
C GLY A 144 -1.46 17.05 10.97
N ALA A 145 -0.91 18.23 11.23
CA ALA A 145 0.33 18.70 10.61
C ALA A 145 1.47 17.69 10.74
N LEU A 146 2.12 17.37 9.63
CA LEU A 146 3.24 16.45 9.54
C LEU A 146 4.60 17.15 9.71
N GLY A 147 4.66 18.44 9.39
CA GLY A 147 5.90 19.21 9.43
C GLY A 147 6.93 18.75 8.39
N ALA A 148 8.20 19.12 8.57
CA ALA A 148 9.27 18.65 7.70
C ALA A 148 9.51 17.15 7.92
N LEU A 149 9.50 16.36 6.86
CA LEU A 149 9.71 14.90 6.94
C LEU A 149 11.15 14.53 7.29
N SER A 150 12.12 15.32 6.81
CA SER A 150 13.54 15.08 7.03
C SER A 150 13.88 14.87 8.50
N GLY A 151 14.54 13.77 8.83
CA GLY A 151 14.92 13.37 10.18
C GLY A 151 13.80 12.75 11.01
N GLN A 152 12.57 12.67 10.49
CA GLN A 152 11.49 11.97 11.18
C GLN A 152 11.67 10.45 11.12
N ARG A 153 11.11 9.79 12.11
CA ARG A 153 10.96 8.33 12.14
C ARG A 153 9.48 8.00 12.23
N TRP A 154 8.97 7.34 11.20
CA TRP A 154 7.63 6.77 11.17
C TRP A 154 7.69 5.28 11.36
N ARG A 155 6.55 4.64 11.43
CA ARG A 155 6.44 3.18 11.35
C ARG A 155 5.59 2.79 10.16
N GLY A 156 5.84 1.63 9.60
CA GLY A 156 5.05 1.16 8.47
C GLY A 156 5.30 -0.29 8.10
N ASN A 157 4.58 -0.73 7.10
CA ASN A 157 4.82 -2.00 6.44
C ASN A 157 4.42 -1.89 4.97
N ALA A 158 5.04 -2.70 4.13
CA ALA A 158 4.70 -2.82 2.73
C ALA A 158 4.24 -4.25 2.46
N PHE A 159 3.28 -4.39 1.54
CA PHE A 159 2.63 -5.67 1.28
C PHE A 159 2.47 -5.91 -0.22
N LYS A 160 2.31 -7.19 -0.57
CA LYS A 160 1.86 -7.68 -1.88
C LYS A 160 0.71 -8.65 -1.64
N CYS A 161 -0.37 -8.47 -2.36
CA CYS A 161 -1.48 -9.40 -2.33
C CYS A 161 -2.10 -9.59 -3.72
N GLY A 162 -3.06 -10.52 -3.78
CA GLY A 162 -3.85 -10.85 -4.96
C GLY A 162 -4.93 -11.86 -4.55
N ASP A 163 -5.94 -11.37 -3.81
CA ASP A 163 -6.89 -12.25 -3.12
C ASP A 163 -7.77 -13.07 -4.09
N GLU A 164 -8.09 -12.50 -5.26
CA GLU A 164 -8.93 -13.15 -6.28
C GLU A 164 -8.16 -13.46 -7.59
N THR A 165 -6.82 -13.44 -7.56
CA THR A 165 -6.04 -14.03 -8.65
C THR A 165 -6.16 -15.57 -8.62
N SER A 166 -5.85 -16.24 -9.72
CA SER A 166 -5.88 -17.72 -9.77
C SER A 166 -4.91 -18.36 -8.77
N HIS A 167 -3.91 -17.59 -8.27
CA HIS A 167 -2.91 -18.01 -7.29
C HIS A 167 -2.87 -17.01 -6.13
N PRO A 168 -3.84 -17.04 -5.20
CA PRO A 168 -3.89 -16.09 -4.07
C PRO A 168 -2.62 -16.12 -3.24
N HIS A 169 -2.10 -14.94 -2.90
CA HIS A 169 -0.85 -14.81 -2.17
C HIS A 169 -0.83 -13.53 -1.33
N TRP A 170 -0.07 -13.58 -0.23
CA TRP A 170 0.09 -12.47 0.71
C TRP A 170 1.53 -12.44 1.20
N ALA A 171 2.22 -11.34 0.91
CA ALA A 171 3.60 -11.14 1.35
C ALA A 171 3.75 -9.79 2.07
N THR A 172 4.75 -9.72 2.95
CA THR A 172 5.04 -8.54 3.78
C THR A 172 6.52 -8.20 3.78
N TRP A 173 6.85 -6.93 3.98
CA TRP A 173 8.23 -6.50 4.23
C TRP A 173 8.64 -6.78 5.68
N ALA A 174 7.96 -6.23 6.67
CA ALA A 174 8.13 -6.59 8.07
C ALA A 174 7.24 -7.79 8.41
N PRO A 175 7.68 -8.70 9.29
CA PRO A 175 6.89 -9.87 9.65
C PRO A 175 5.55 -9.45 10.28
N ILE A 176 4.51 -10.22 10.01
CA ILE A 176 3.23 -10.14 10.73
C ILE A 176 3.06 -11.41 11.57
N GLY A 177 2.14 -11.40 12.53
CA GLY A 177 1.83 -12.60 13.33
C GLY A 177 1.20 -13.73 12.49
N GLU A 178 0.73 -14.77 13.16
CA GLU A 178 0.12 -15.94 12.52
C GLU A 178 -1.21 -15.63 11.81
N ALA A 179 -1.90 -14.58 12.23
CA ALA A 179 -3.15 -14.18 11.58
C ALA A 179 -2.87 -13.47 10.25
N LEU A 180 -3.52 -13.93 9.18
CA LEU A 180 -3.51 -13.22 7.91
C LEU A 180 -4.34 -11.94 8.05
N ASN A 181 -3.67 -10.89 8.45
CA ASN A 181 -4.23 -9.55 8.59
C ASN A 181 -3.11 -8.52 8.46
N PHE A 182 -3.17 -7.64 7.48
CA PHE A 182 -2.19 -6.59 7.29
C PHE A 182 -2.39 -5.40 8.24
N HIS A 183 -3.62 -5.19 8.70
CA HIS A 183 -3.98 -4.10 9.60
C HIS A 183 -3.60 -4.38 11.06
N GLN A 184 -2.30 -4.53 11.29
CA GLN A 184 -1.71 -4.83 12.61
C GLN A 184 -0.51 -3.89 12.85
N PRO A 185 -0.74 -2.61 13.23
CA PRO A 185 0.36 -1.64 13.39
C PRO A 185 1.36 -2.01 14.48
N THR A 186 1.05 -2.96 15.36
CA THR A 186 2.00 -3.52 16.33
C THR A 186 3.19 -4.21 15.65
N TYR A 187 3.04 -4.67 14.41
CA TYR A 187 4.06 -5.33 13.60
C TYR A 187 4.70 -4.40 12.56
N PHE A 188 4.36 -3.10 12.56
CA PHE A 188 5.05 -2.14 11.69
C PHE A 188 6.50 -1.97 12.14
N ASP A 189 7.39 -1.83 11.17
CA ASP A 189 8.81 -1.57 11.40
C ASP A 189 9.15 -0.08 11.20
N ASP A 190 10.32 0.33 11.62
CA ASP A 190 10.76 1.72 11.55
C ASP A 190 11.10 2.14 10.12
N LEU A 191 10.66 3.34 9.75
CA LEU A 191 10.95 4.03 8.50
C LEU A 191 11.62 5.37 8.83
N GLU A 192 12.88 5.53 8.48
CA GLU A 192 13.64 6.75 8.74
C GLU A 192 13.67 7.65 7.49
N PHE A 193 13.25 8.89 7.64
CA PHE A 193 13.31 9.91 6.60
C PHE A 193 14.65 10.62 6.66
N LEU A 194 15.58 10.18 5.83
CA LEU A 194 16.94 10.73 5.79
C LEU A 194 16.90 12.20 5.36
N ALA A 195 17.86 13.00 5.88
CA ALA A 195 18.05 14.36 5.39
C ALA A 195 18.43 14.31 3.89
N ALA A 196 17.93 15.27 3.11
CA ALA A 196 18.44 15.48 1.77
C ALA A 196 19.91 15.83 1.86
N GLY A 197 20.76 15.08 1.17
CA GLY A 197 22.21 15.33 1.10
C GLY A 197 22.51 16.60 0.30
#